data_84cfe6c7b55f26747197682074ba3e34
#
_entry.id   84cfe6c7b55f26747197682074ba3e34
#
_cell.length_a   1.000
_cell.length_b   1.000
_cell.length_c   1.000
_cell.angle_alpha   90.00
_cell.angle_beta   90.00
_cell.angle_gamma   90.00
#
_symmetry.space_group_name_H-M   'P 1'
#
loop_
_entity.id
_entity.type
_entity.pdbx_description
1 polymer ?
#
loop_
_entity_poly.entity_id
_entity_poly.type
_entity_poly.pdbx_seq_one_letter_code
_entity_poly.pdbx_strand_id
1 'polypeptide(L)'
;YHDIEKHAFDAKNNGYIEALTREWEPIADMRLSDKDENGSRTMNTHLHIIEPYTNLYRVWKTDELEKSIRNLLNIFTDKLLNKETYHLDLFFNDEWEGKRNIESYGHDIEASWLLHETALVLGDKELLRKIERIIRRIADAADEGLRPDGSMVYEHWKDGDKYDLQRQWWVQCENIIGHIDLYQHFRTEENLLIAITCWNYVAKHLLDAKNGEWHWAILEDGSV
;
A
#
# COMPACT_ATOMS: atom_id res chain seq x y z
N TYR A 1 -8.36 3.18 17.99
CA TYR A 1 -7.00 2.79 18.41
C TYR A 1 -7.05 1.68 19.47
N HIS A 2 -7.58 1.95 20.68
CA HIS A 2 -7.55 0.98 21.78
C HIS A 2 -8.21 -0.37 21.46
N ASP A 3 -9.30 -0.39 20.70
CA ASP A 3 -9.97 -1.64 20.34
C ASP A 3 -9.12 -2.46 19.35
N ILE A 4 -8.45 -1.81 18.40
CA ILE A 4 -7.53 -2.48 17.47
C ILE A 4 -6.33 -3.08 18.24
N GLU A 5 -5.68 -2.28 19.11
CA GLU A 5 -4.56 -2.77 19.92
C GLU A 5 -4.96 -3.93 20.87
N LYS A 6 -6.17 -3.85 21.41
CA LYS A 6 -6.65 -4.87 22.36
C LYS A 6 -7.06 -6.19 21.68
N HIS A 7 -7.66 -6.12 20.49
CA HIS A 7 -8.32 -7.27 19.89
C HIS A 7 -7.65 -7.80 18.62
N ALA A 8 -7.04 -6.92 17.82
CA ALA A 8 -6.43 -7.30 16.55
C ALA A 8 -4.90 -7.42 16.62
N PHE A 9 -4.24 -6.77 17.60
CA PHE A 9 -2.79 -6.88 17.74
C PHE A 9 -2.39 -8.21 18.39
N ASP A 10 -1.66 -9.05 17.65
CA ASP A 10 -1.04 -10.28 18.16
C ASP A 10 0.37 -9.99 18.70
N ALA A 11 0.48 -9.83 20.01
CA ALA A 11 1.76 -9.57 20.68
C ALA A 11 2.75 -10.74 20.60
N LYS A 12 2.30 -11.98 20.36
CA LYS A 12 3.18 -13.16 20.27
C LYS A 12 4.00 -13.13 18.99
N ASN A 13 3.38 -12.83 17.87
CA ASN A 13 4.00 -12.86 16.55
C ASN A 13 4.25 -11.46 15.97
N ASN A 14 3.90 -10.41 16.71
CA ASN A 14 4.08 -9.01 16.37
C ASN A 14 3.44 -8.62 15.03
N GLY A 15 2.11 -8.57 15.01
CA GLY A 15 1.37 -8.16 13.81
C GLY A 15 -0.12 -8.02 14.10
N TYR A 16 -0.88 -7.57 13.11
CA TYR A 16 -2.32 -7.39 13.24
C TYR A 16 -3.06 -8.48 12.49
N ILE A 17 -4.12 -9.01 13.10
CA ILE A 17 -4.99 -10.04 12.54
C ILE A 17 -5.87 -9.41 11.47
N GLU A 18 -5.99 -10.07 10.31
CA GLU A 18 -6.70 -9.58 9.12
C GLU A 18 -8.19 -9.33 9.39
N ALA A 19 -8.86 -10.31 9.97
CA ALA A 19 -10.29 -10.22 10.22
C ALA A 19 -10.72 -10.97 11.48
N LEU A 20 -11.74 -10.44 12.14
CA LEU A 20 -12.38 -10.98 13.33
C LEU A 20 -13.90 -10.91 13.18
N THR A 21 -14.63 -11.68 13.97
CA THR A 21 -16.09 -11.50 14.05
C THR A 21 -16.43 -10.14 14.66
N ARG A 22 -17.72 -9.77 14.60
CA ARG A 22 -18.23 -8.55 15.26
C ARG A 22 -17.95 -8.53 16.77
N GLU A 23 -17.85 -9.69 17.39
CA GLU A 23 -17.57 -9.87 18.81
C GLU A 23 -16.06 -10.01 19.10
N TRP A 24 -15.21 -9.75 18.11
CA TRP A 24 -13.76 -9.89 18.17
C TRP A 24 -13.26 -11.33 18.34
N GLU A 25 -14.04 -12.30 17.90
CA GLU A 25 -13.67 -13.72 17.92
C GLU A 25 -12.95 -14.10 16.60
N PRO A 26 -12.08 -15.12 16.62
CA PRO A 26 -11.41 -15.61 15.41
C PRO A 26 -12.42 -16.13 14.37
N ILE A 27 -12.10 -15.90 13.09
CA ILE A 27 -12.83 -16.50 11.95
C ILE A 27 -11.88 -17.33 11.09
N ALA A 28 -12.41 -18.35 10.42
CA ALA A 28 -11.60 -19.26 9.62
C ALA A 28 -11.28 -18.69 8.23
N ASP A 29 -12.20 -17.96 7.62
CA ASP A 29 -12.01 -17.28 6.34
C ASP A 29 -11.88 -15.79 6.58
N MET A 30 -10.65 -15.28 6.43
CA MET A 30 -10.29 -13.88 6.68
C MET A 30 -10.21 -13.06 5.38
N ARG A 31 -10.52 -13.66 4.22
CA ARG A 31 -10.40 -12.98 2.92
C ARG A 31 -11.36 -11.80 2.82
N LEU A 32 -10.88 -10.70 2.26
CA LEU A 32 -11.74 -9.56 1.90
C LEU A 32 -12.51 -9.83 0.59
N SER A 33 -11.94 -10.66 -0.28
CA SER A 33 -12.55 -11.06 -1.55
C SER A 33 -12.21 -12.50 -1.91
N ASP A 34 -12.97 -13.08 -2.87
CA ASP A 34 -12.71 -14.44 -3.39
C ASP A 34 -11.39 -14.54 -4.17
N LYS A 35 -10.78 -13.41 -4.53
CA LYS A 35 -9.46 -13.35 -5.23
C LYS A 35 -8.28 -13.45 -4.26
N ASP A 36 -8.50 -13.14 -2.98
CA ASP A 36 -7.43 -13.07 -1.98
C ASP A 36 -7.02 -14.46 -1.49
N GLU A 37 -5.77 -14.57 -1.08
CA GLU A 37 -5.32 -15.70 -0.28
C GLU A 37 -5.82 -15.56 1.16
N ASN A 38 -6.24 -16.67 1.74
CA ASN A 38 -6.66 -16.70 3.14
C ASN A 38 -5.45 -16.61 4.07
N GLY A 39 -4.95 -15.43 4.26
CA GLY A 39 -3.85 -15.08 5.17
C GLY A 39 -4.38 -14.52 6.48
N SER A 40 -3.77 -14.90 7.61
CA SER A 40 -4.11 -14.31 8.90
C SER A 40 -3.50 -12.91 9.09
N ARG A 41 -2.52 -12.55 8.24
CA ARG A 41 -1.91 -11.23 8.16
C ARG A 41 -1.75 -10.84 6.70
N THR A 42 -2.06 -9.59 6.41
CA THR A 42 -1.87 -9.02 5.08
C THR A 42 -1.11 -7.71 5.15
N MET A 43 -0.42 -7.38 4.10
CA MET A 43 0.19 -6.06 3.92
C MET A 43 -0.89 -4.98 3.96
N ASN A 44 -2.01 -5.21 3.29
CA ASN A 44 -3.14 -4.29 3.19
C ASN A 44 -3.69 -3.86 4.56
N THR A 45 -3.96 -4.81 5.47
CA THR A 45 -4.40 -4.49 6.85
C THR A 45 -3.37 -3.63 7.59
N HIS A 46 -2.08 -3.95 7.49
CA HIS A 46 -1.05 -3.16 8.16
C HIS A 46 -0.95 -1.75 7.57
N LEU A 47 -1.14 -1.60 6.26
CA LEU A 47 -1.16 -0.30 5.58
C LEU A 47 -2.34 0.56 6.06
N HIS A 48 -3.53 -0.03 6.12
CA HIS A 48 -4.73 0.67 6.57
C HIS A 48 -4.87 0.80 8.10
N ILE A 49 -3.88 0.33 8.86
CA ILE A 49 -3.72 0.66 10.29
C ILE A 49 -2.70 1.79 10.46
N ILE A 50 -1.55 1.75 9.77
CA ILE A 50 -0.53 2.80 9.91
C ILE A 50 -1.04 4.16 9.43
N GLU A 51 -1.85 4.20 8.39
CA GLU A 51 -2.45 5.41 7.85
C GLU A 51 -3.30 6.16 8.90
N PRO A 52 -4.39 5.59 9.46
CA PRO A 52 -5.18 6.28 10.48
C PRO A 52 -4.41 6.51 11.79
N TYR A 53 -3.45 5.66 12.16
CA TYR A 53 -2.62 5.90 13.33
C TYR A 53 -1.73 7.13 13.13
N THR A 54 -1.16 7.30 11.94
CA THR A 54 -0.40 8.49 11.56
C THR A 54 -1.25 9.75 11.63
N ASN A 55 -2.47 9.71 11.09
CA ASN A 55 -3.39 10.83 11.16
C ASN A 55 -3.85 11.14 12.60
N LEU A 56 -4.12 10.11 13.39
CA LEU A 56 -4.46 10.27 14.79
C LEU A 56 -3.30 10.91 15.57
N TYR A 57 -2.07 10.52 15.29
CA TYR A 57 -0.89 11.05 15.99
C TYR A 57 -0.67 12.55 15.75
N ARG A 58 -1.21 13.13 14.67
CA ARG A 58 -1.15 14.59 14.44
C ARG A 58 -1.89 15.38 15.52
N VAL A 59 -2.95 14.79 16.08
CA VAL A 59 -3.84 15.46 17.06
C VAL A 59 -3.81 14.83 18.46
N TRP A 60 -3.30 13.60 18.57
CA TRP A 60 -3.22 12.86 19.83
C TRP A 60 -1.84 12.20 19.97
N LYS A 61 -0.86 13.00 20.40
CA LYS A 61 0.55 12.58 20.56
C LYS A 61 0.75 11.90 21.91
N THR A 62 0.66 10.57 21.94
CA THR A 62 0.95 9.76 23.11
C THR A 62 2.07 8.78 22.83
N ASP A 63 2.83 8.41 23.87
CA ASP A 63 3.94 7.46 23.76
C ASP A 63 3.48 6.08 23.27
N GLU A 64 2.28 5.65 23.67
CA GLU A 64 1.73 4.36 23.25
C GLU A 64 1.40 4.33 21.75
N LEU A 65 0.77 5.40 21.23
CA LEU A 65 0.46 5.50 19.79
C LEU A 65 1.75 5.62 18.96
N GLU A 66 2.71 6.44 19.43
CA GLU A 66 4.02 6.53 18.78
C GLU A 66 4.72 5.17 18.70
N LYS A 67 4.68 4.40 19.79
CA LYS A 67 5.27 3.06 19.84
C LYS A 67 4.60 2.11 18.83
N SER A 68 3.27 2.13 18.72
CA SER A 68 2.53 1.31 17.74
C SER A 68 2.88 1.70 16.30
N ILE A 69 2.98 3.01 15.99
CA ILE A 69 3.38 3.50 14.67
C ILE A 69 4.83 3.08 14.33
N ARG A 70 5.76 3.23 15.25
CA ARG A 70 7.16 2.78 15.05
C ARG A 70 7.25 1.27 14.85
N ASN A 71 6.42 0.51 15.56
CA ASN A 71 6.33 -0.94 15.39
C ASN A 71 5.80 -1.30 14.00
N LEU A 72 4.75 -0.63 13.51
CA LEU A 72 4.24 -0.81 12.16
C LEU A 72 5.30 -0.52 11.09
N LEU A 73 6.06 0.58 11.22
CA LEU A 73 7.19 0.86 10.32
C LEU A 73 8.24 -0.27 10.32
N ASN A 74 8.52 -0.87 11.48
CA ASN A 74 9.42 -2.02 11.56
C ASN A 74 8.82 -3.27 10.91
N ILE A 75 7.50 -3.51 11.06
CA ILE A 75 6.81 -4.61 10.37
C ILE A 75 6.94 -4.43 8.85
N PHE A 76 6.70 -3.23 8.32
CA PHE A 76 6.89 -2.96 6.89
C PHE A 76 8.32 -3.24 6.44
N THR A 77 9.31 -2.72 7.14
CA THR A 77 10.72 -2.85 6.71
C THR A 77 11.32 -4.23 6.93
N ASP A 78 10.82 -5.02 7.89
CA ASP A 78 11.45 -6.27 8.31
C ASP A 78 10.66 -7.53 7.95
N LYS A 79 9.33 -7.41 7.71
CA LYS A 79 8.43 -8.53 7.44
C LYS A 79 7.76 -8.45 6.07
N LEU A 80 7.26 -7.29 5.68
CA LEU A 80 6.47 -7.11 4.46
C LEU A 80 7.35 -6.81 3.24
N LEU A 81 8.46 -6.07 3.43
CA LEU A 81 9.34 -5.68 2.34
C LEU A 81 10.24 -6.83 1.89
N ASN A 82 10.10 -7.22 0.62
CA ASN A 82 11.09 -8.06 -0.05
C ASN A 82 12.36 -7.26 -0.31
N LYS A 83 13.46 -7.62 0.36
CA LYS A 83 14.73 -6.86 0.31
C LYS A 83 15.52 -7.03 -0.98
N GLU A 84 15.14 -7.96 -1.83
CA GLU A 84 15.77 -8.20 -3.14
C GLU A 84 15.08 -7.40 -4.24
N THR A 85 13.74 -7.45 -4.29
CA THR A 85 12.94 -6.80 -5.33
C THR A 85 12.41 -5.44 -4.93
N TYR A 86 12.25 -5.17 -3.63
CA TYR A 86 11.61 -3.99 -3.04
C TYR A 86 10.10 -3.89 -3.26
N HIS A 87 9.46 -4.93 -3.79
CA HIS A 87 8.01 -5.10 -3.69
C HIS A 87 7.60 -5.51 -2.27
N LEU A 88 6.35 -5.30 -1.94
CA LEU A 88 5.78 -5.77 -0.68
C LEU A 88 5.13 -7.14 -0.88
N ASP A 89 5.50 -8.11 -0.05
CA ASP A 89 4.79 -9.38 0.02
C ASP A 89 3.42 -9.17 0.68
N LEU A 90 2.35 -9.76 0.13
CA LEU A 90 0.98 -9.37 0.46
C LEU A 90 0.31 -10.23 1.53
N PHE A 91 0.52 -11.55 1.52
CA PHE A 91 -0.25 -12.50 2.33
C PHE A 91 0.67 -13.40 3.16
N PHE A 92 0.36 -13.55 4.44
CA PHE A 92 1.15 -14.33 5.39
C PHE A 92 0.27 -15.17 6.30
N ASN A 93 0.89 -16.23 6.87
CA ASN A 93 0.34 -16.95 8.02
C ASN A 93 0.73 -16.25 9.34
N ASP A 94 0.37 -16.88 10.47
CA ASP A 94 0.67 -16.34 11.80
C ASP A 94 2.17 -16.19 12.09
N GLU A 95 3.01 -17.01 11.49
CA GLU A 95 4.46 -17.03 11.64
C GLU A 95 5.19 -16.13 10.66
N TRP A 96 4.47 -15.32 9.87
CA TRP A 96 5.01 -14.46 8.81
C TRP A 96 5.63 -15.24 7.63
N GLU A 97 5.17 -16.45 7.37
CA GLU A 97 5.52 -17.16 6.14
C GLU A 97 4.61 -16.70 5.01
N GLY A 98 5.23 -16.26 3.90
CA GLY A 98 4.52 -15.78 2.72
C GLY A 98 3.70 -16.89 2.04
N LYS A 99 2.48 -16.58 1.61
CA LYS A 99 1.55 -17.54 1.01
C LYS A 99 1.49 -17.48 -0.51
N ARG A 100 1.74 -16.33 -1.09
CA ARG A 100 1.61 -16.13 -2.54
C ARG A 100 2.57 -15.06 -3.02
N ASN A 101 3.14 -15.29 -4.19
CA ASN A 101 4.10 -14.38 -4.81
C ASN A 101 3.38 -13.46 -5.82
N ILE A 102 2.82 -12.37 -5.32
CA ILE A 102 2.11 -11.35 -6.10
C ILE A 102 2.81 -10.01 -5.88
N GLU A 103 3.08 -9.30 -6.96
CA GLU A 103 3.49 -7.90 -6.95
C GLU A 103 2.26 -7.04 -7.26
N SER A 104 1.90 -6.16 -6.34
CA SER A 104 0.78 -5.22 -6.50
C SER A 104 1.33 -3.81 -6.57
N TYR A 105 1.45 -3.30 -7.78
CA TYR A 105 2.10 -2.02 -8.06
C TYR A 105 1.39 -0.84 -7.39
N GLY A 106 0.05 -0.89 -7.34
CA GLY A 106 -0.75 0.11 -6.63
C GLY A 106 -0.43 0.16 -5.14
N HIS A 107 -0.35 -1.00 -4.48
CA HIS A 107 0.00 -1.06 -3.06
C HIS A 107 1.45 -0.67 -2.78
N ASP A 108 2.37 -0.98 -3.69
CA ASP A 108 3.77 -0.57 -3.53
C ASP A 108 3.88 0.96 -3.55
N ILE A 109 3.31 1.62 -4.55
CA ILE A 109 3.38 3.09 -4.61
C ILE A 109 2.59 3.75 -3.48
N GLU A 110 1.46 3.18 -3.04
CA GLU A 110 0.68 3.61 -1.88
C GLU A 110 1.52 3.54 -0.60
N ALA A 111 2.15 2.39 -0.34
CA ALA A 111 3.01 2.24 0.81
C ALA A 111 4.21 3.20 0.78
N SER A 112 4.77 3.49 -0.40
CA SER A 112 5.86 4.45 -0.56
C SER A 112 5.51 5.79 0.09
N TRP A 113 4.40 6.43 -0.28
CA TRP A 113 4.05 7.74 0.27
C TRP A 113 3.48 7.66 1.68
N LEU A 114 2.72 6.62 2.06
CA LEU A 114 2.19 6.47 3.42
C LEU A 114 3.30 6.26 4.46
N LEU A 115 4.30 5.44 4.18
CA LEU A 115 5.45 5.25 5.08
C LEU A 115 6.29 6.52 5.18
N HIS A 116 6.43 7.27 4.08
CA HIS A 116 7.11 8.56 4.07
C HIS A 116 6.38 9.58 4.96
N GLU A 117 5.07 9.75 4.75
CA GLU A 117 4.22 10.63 5.57
C GLU A 117 4.30 10.27 7.05
N THR A 118 4.26 8.98 7.37
CA THR A 118 4.41 8.48 8.74
C THR A 118 5.73 8.92 9.37
N ALA A 119 6.83 8.77 8.67
CA ALA A 119 8.16 9.17 9.15
C ALA A 119 8.27 10.70 9.32
N LEU A 120 7.65 11.48 8.41
CA LEU A 120 7.56 12.93 8.52
C LEU A 120 6.78 13.36 9.77
N VAL A 121 5.64 12.73 10.03
CA VAL A 121 4.77 13.04 11.18
C VAL A 121 5.42 12.70 12.51
N LEU A 122 6.19 11.62 12.58
CA LEU A 122 6.98 11.26 13.77
C LEU A 122 8.07 12.28 14.07
N GLY A 123 8.63 12.95 13.04
CA GLY A 123 9.61 14.01 13.21
C GLY A 123 11.02 13.55 13.63
N ASP A 124 11.28 12.25 13.61
CA ASP A 124 12.59 11.65 13.90
C ASP A 124 13.46 11.67 12.64
N LYS A 125 14.49 12.52 12.64
CA LYS A 125 15.35 12.74 11.47
C LYS A 125 16.18 11.52 11.04
N GLU A 126 16.53 10.65 11.96
CA GLU A 126 17.29 9.42 11.63
C GLU A 126 16.36 8.38 11.00
N LEU A 127 15.19 8.18 11.61
CA LEU A 127 14.15 7.33 11.06
C LEU A 127 13.71 7.81 9.68
N LEU A 128 13.46 9.11 9.51
CA LEU A 128 13.08 9.69 8.23
C LEU A 128 14.11 9.35 7.14
N ARG A 129 15.40 9.60 7.38
CA ARG A 129 16.46 9.26 6.40
C ARG A 129 16.54 7.76 6.08
N LYS A 130 16.23 6.88 7.06
CA LYS A 130 16.14 5.43 6.81
C LYS A 130 14.97 5.12 5.89
N ILE A 131 13.80 5.67 6.19
CA ILE A 131 12.56 5.43 5.43
C ILE A 131 12.66 6.02 4.01
N GLU A 132 13.15 7.25 3.84
CA GLU A 132 13.34 7.87 2.52
C GLU A 132 14.15 7.02 1.54
N ARG A 133 15.17 6.29 2.03
CA ARG A 133 15.94 5.37 1.18
C ARG A 133 15.13 4.13 0.76
N ILE A 134 14.26 3.66 1.63
CA ILE A 134 13.42 2.48 1.39
C ILE A 134 12.28 2.82 0.44
N ILE A 135 11.54 3.88 0.73
CA ILE A 135 10.34 4.25 -0.03
C ILE A 135 10.66 4.60 -1.50
N ARG A 136 11.81 5.18 -1.76
CA ARG A 136 12.25 5.42 -3.13
C ARG A 136 12.47 4.14 -3.91
N ARG A 137 13.02 3.09 -3.26
CA ARG A 137 13.21 1.77 -3.88
C ARG A 137 11.87 1.04 -4.07
N ILE A 138 10.91 1.21 -3.15
CA ILE A 138 9.56 0.70 -3.30
C ILE A 138 8.87 1.39 -4.49
N ALA A 139 9.01 2.70 -4.62
CA ALA A 139 8.45 3.42 -5.76
C ALA A 139 9.10 3.01 -7.09
N ASP A 140 10.44 2.85 -7.13
CA ASP A 140 11.15 2.32 -8.31
C ASP A 140 10.62 0.92 -8.71
N ALA A 141 10.29 0.06 -7.72
CA ALA A 141 9.69 -1.25 -7.98
C ALA A 141 8.23 -1.11 -8.49
N ALA A 142 7.43 -0.22 -7.91
CA ALA A 142 6.07 0.05 -8.39
C ALA A 142 6.04 0.52 -9.86
N ASP A 143 7.08 1.23 -10.31
CA ASP A 143 7.20 1.74 -11.67
C ASP A 143 7.31 0.63 -12.74
N GLU A 144 7.59 -0.61 -12.35
CA GLU A 144 7.49 -1.77 -13.25
C GLU A 144 6.06 -1.97 -13.77
N GLY A 145 5.06 -1.51 -13.04
CA GLY A 145 3.65 -1.48 -13.44
C GLY A 145 3.28 -0.38 -14.42
N LEU A 146 4.12 0.63 -14.65
CA LEU A 146 3.84 1.75 -15.54
C LEU A 146 3.75 1.32 -17.01
N ARG A 147 2.87 1.98 -17.74
CA ARG A 147 2.69 1.80 -19.18
C ARG A 147 3.00 3.11 -19.92
N PRO A 148 3.34 3.05 -21.22
CA PRO A 148 3.71 4.24 -22.01
C PRO A 148 2.63 5.32 -22.08
N ASP A 149 1.37 4.96 -21.81
CA ASP A 149 0.24 5.91 -21.75
C ASP A 149 0.10 6.60 -20.39
N GLY A 150 0.99 6.30 -19.43
CA GLY A 150 1.03 6.83 -18.08
C GLY A 150 0.15 6.09 -17.08
N SER A 151 -0.60 5.09 -17.51
CA SER A 151 -1.36 4.23 -16.59
C SER A 151 -0.46 3.24 -15.86
N MET A 152 -0.92 2.77 -14.70
CA MET A 152 -0.30 1.68 -13.95
C MET A 152 -1.23 0.47 -13.97
N VAL A 153 -0.70 -0.73 -14.28
CA VAL A 153 -1.47 -1.97 -14.23
C VAL A 153 -1.61 -2.46 -12.79
N TYR A 154 -2.53 -3.41 -12.59
CA TYR A 154 -2.94 -3.81 -11.25
C TYR A 154 -1.89 -4.71 -10.58
N GLU A 155 -1.64 -5.92 -11.11
CA GLU A 155 -0.85 -6.94 -10.43
C GLU A 155 -0.03 -7.80 -11.39
N HIS A 156 1.07 -8.36 -10.88
CA HIS A 156 1.83 -9.44 -11.50
C HIS A 156 1.87 -10.64 -10.55
N TRP A 157 1.33 -11.76 -11.01
CA TRP A 157 1.36 -13.05 -10.32
C TRP A 157 2.57 -13.84 -10.81
N LYS A 158 3.65 -13.86 -10.05
CA LYS A 158 4.91 -14.53 -10.41
C LYS A 158 4.75 -16.03 -10.60
N ASP A 159 3.85 -16.64 -9.83
CA ASP A 159 3.48 -18.04 -10.01
C ASP A 159 2.70 -18.22 -11.32
N GLY A 160 3.44 -18.53 -12.39
CA GLY A 160 2.89 -18.67 -13.74
C GLY A 160 3.06 -17.43 -14.64
N ASP A 161 3.78 -16.42 -14.19
CA ASP A 161 4.11 -15.19 -14.96
C ASP A 161 2.87 -14.55 -15.62
N LYS A 162 1.85 -14.31 -14.79
CA LYS A 162 0.56 -13.80 -15.24
C LYS A 162 0.32 -12.38 -14.74
N TYR A 163 -0.02 -11.47 -15.66
CA TYR A 163 -0.37 -10.10 -15.35
C TYR A 163 -1.89 -9.89 -15.31
N ASP A 164 -2.37 -9.15 -14.30
CA ASP A 164 -3.67 -8.49 -14.35
C ASP A 164 -3.46 -7.08 -14.89
N LEU A 165 -3.79 -6.88 -16.17
CA LEU A 165 -3.55 -5.63 -16.89
C LEU A 165 -4.67 -4.60 -16.73
N GLN A 166 -5.61 -4.82 -15.81
CA GLN A 166 -6.63 -3.83 -15.49
C GLN A 166 -5.99 -2.54 -14.97
N ARG A 167 -6.55 -1.40 -15.35
CA ARG A 167 -6.20 -0.08 -14.81
C ARG A 167 -7.30 0.31 -13.83
N GLN A 168 -7.21 -0.18 -12.61
CA GLN A 168 -8.15 0.14 -11.55
C GLN A 168 -7.99 1.60 -11.12
N TRP A 169 -9.10 2.26 -10.80
CA TRP A 169 -9.13 3.69 -10.48
C TRP A 169 -8.23 4.06 -9.31
N TRP A 170 -8.27 3.25 -8.24
CA TRP A 170 -7.50 3.53 -7.03
C TRP A 170 -5.99 3.43 -7.28
N VAL A 171 -5.55 2.46 -8.09
CA VAL A 171 -4.13 2.30 -8.49
C VAL A 171 -3.63 3.56 -9.19
N GLN A 172 -4.45 4.19 -10.03
CA GLN A 172 -4.07 5.44 -10.69
C GLN A 172 -4.01 6.61 -9.70
N CYS A 173 -4.91 6.65 -8.71
CA CYS A 173 -4.87 7.66 -7.66
C CYS A 173 -3.58 7.54 -6.84
N GLU A 174 -3.24 6.33 -6.41
CA GLU A 174 -2.03 6.06 -5.64
C GLU A 174 -0.76 6.37 -6.44
N ASN A 175 -0.74 6.02 -7.72
CA ASN A 175 0.35 6.37 -8.63
C ASN A 175 0.54 7.90 -8.71
N ILE A 176 -0.52 8.67 -8.86
CA ILE A 176 -0.44 10.13 -8.89
C ILE A 176 0.06 10.68 -7.56
N ILE A 177 -0.50 10.24 -6.42
CA ILE A 177 -0.16 10.75 -5.08
C ILE A 177 1.29 10.42 -4.74
N GLY A 178 1.72 9.18 -4.95
CA GLY A 178 3.07 8.75 -4.64
C GLY A 178 4.13 9.51 -5.44
N HIS A 179 3.91 9.71 -6.74
CA HIS A 179 4.84 10.48 -7.55
C HIS A 179 4.81 11.98 -7.24
N ILE A 180 3.69 12.54 -6.81
CA ILE A 180 3.63 13.92 -6.31
C ILE A 180 4.42 14.04 -5.00
N ASP A 181 4.29 13.09 -4.07
CA ASP A 181 5.09 13.07 -2.84
C ASP A 181 6.59 13.04 -3.14
N LEU A 182 7.02 12.13 -4.01
CA LEU A 182 8.42 12.04 -4.45
C LEU A 182 8.92 13.34 -5.09
N TYR A 183 8.13 13.96 -5.95
CA TYR A 183 8.48 15.27 -6.54
C TYR A 183 8.59 16.36 -5.47
N GLN A 184 7.65 16.45 -4.56
CA GLN A 184 7.62 17.50 -3.54
C GLN A 184 8.83 17.43 -2.61
N HIS A 185 9.27 16.23 -2.26
CA HIS A 185 10.33 16.02 -1.28
C HIS A 185 11.73 15.83 -1.90
N PHE A 186 11.82 15.24 -3.08
CA PHE A 186 13.12 14.95 -3.72
C PHE A 186 13.38 15.77 -4.99
N ARG A 187 12.38 16.55 -5.47
CA ARG A 187 12.50 17.45 -6.62
C ARG A 187 12.92 16.76 -7.92
N THR A 188 12.45 15.53 -8.14
CA THR A 188 12.70 14.77 -9.35
C THR A 188 11.63 15.08 -10.39
N GLU A 189 11.96 15.84 -11.44
CA GLU A 189 11.01 16.27 -12.49
C GLU A 189 10.32 15.09 -13.20
N GLU A 190 10.99 13.95 -13.28
CA GLU A 190 10.43 12.71 -13.82
C GLU A 190 9.17 12.26 -13.06
N ASN A 191 9.19 12.33 -11.73
CA ASN A 191 8.03 11.98 -10.91
C ASN A 191 6.84 12.90 -11.19
N LEU A 192 7.06 14.20 -11.36
CA LEU A 192 6.00 15.12 -11.74
C LEU A 192 5.43 14.77 -13.12
N LEU A 193 6.28 14.39 -14.07
CA LEU A 193 5.84 14.01 -15.42
C LEU A 193 4.99 12.73 -15.38
N ILE A 194 5.39 11.72 -14.58
CA ILE A 194 4.60 10.48 -14.38
C ILE A 194 3.22 10.83 -13.82
N ALA A 195 3.16 11.62 -12.75
CA ALA A 195 1.88 12.04 -12.15
C ALA A 195 0.97 12.77 -13.15
N ILE A 196 1.51 13.72 -13.94
CA ILE A 196 0.74 14.46 -14.94
C ILE A 196 0.26 13.52 -16.07
N THR A 197 1.10 12.60 -16.51
CA THR A 197 0.74 11.68 -17.60
C THR A 197 -0.34 10.71 -17.14
N CYS A 198 -0.23 10.19 -15.90
CA CYS A 198 -1.26 9.38 -15.29
C CYS A 198 -2.58 10.13 -15.13
N TRP A 199 -2.56 11.39 -14.68
CA TRP A 199 -3.76 12.22 -14.60
C TRP A 199 -4.43 12.42 -15.96
N ASN A 200 -3.65 12.62 -17.02
CA ASN A 200 -4.19 12.73 -18.37
C ASN A 200 -4.86 11.42 -18.82
N TYR A 201 -4.30 10.26 -18.45
CA TYR A 201 -4.94 8.97 -18.68
C TYR A 201 -6.27 8.86 -17.92
N VAL A 202 -6.28 9.18 -16.63
CA VAL A 202 -7.49 9.20 -15.78
C VAL A 202 -8.56 10.08 -16.36
N ALA A 203 -8.23 11.33 -16.69
CA ALA A 203 -9.17 12.31 -17.22
C ALA A 203 -9.80 11.86 -18.55
N LYS A 204 -9.08 11.09 -19.35
CA LYS A 204 -9.54 10.61 -20.64
C LYS A 204 -10.33 9.31 -20.57
N HIS A 205 -9.99 8.40 -19.66
CA HIS A 205 -10.48 7.01 -19.71
C HIS A 205 -11.30 6.59 -18.49
N LEU A 206 -10.96 7.11 -17.28
CA LEU A 206 -11.60 6.70 -16.03
C LEU A 206 -12.73 7.61 -15.59
N LEU A 207 -12.70 8.89 -15.94
CA LEU A 207 -13.80 9.79 -15.58
C LEU A 207 -15.04 9.48 -16.41
N ASP A 208 -16.14 9.14 -15.74
CA ASP A 208 -17.46 9.05 -16.36
C ASP A 208 -18.10 10.45 -16.43
N ALA A 209 -17.83 11.16 -17.52
CA ALA A 209 -18.37 12.50 -17.73
C ALA A 209 -19.90 12.54 -17.80
N LYS A 210 -20.58 11.41 -18.05
CA LYS A 210 -22.03 11.33 -18.16
C LYS A 210 -22.70 11.20 -16.80
N ASN A 211 -22.16 10.35 -15.92
CA ASN A 211 -22.78 10.05 -14.63
C ASN A 211 -22.10 10.77 -13.46
N GLY A 212 -20.93 11.38 -13.67
CA GLY A 212 -20.23 12.19 -12.66
C GLY A 212 -19.38 11.40 -11.66
N GLU A 213 -19.06 10.17 -11.98
CA GLU A 213 -18.24 9.27 -11.18
C GLU A 213 -17.04 8.76 -11.97
N TRP A 214 -16.28 7.84 -11.38
CA TRP A 214 -15.19 7.14 -12.05
C TRP A 214 -15.61 5.71 -12.37
N HIS A 215 -15.15 5.21 -13.52
CA HIS A 215 -15.23 3.79 -13.81
C HIS A 215 -14.35 3.00 -12.84
N TRP A 216 -14.77 1.79 -12.48
CA TRP A 216 -14.01 0.95 -11.56
C TRP A 216 -12.62 0.60 -12.11
N ALA A 217 -12.58 0.21 -13.36
CA ALA A 217 -11.35 -0.12 -14.08
C ALA A 217 -11.53 0.06 -15.58
N ILE A 218 -10.41 0.20 -16.28
CA ILE A 218 -10.32 -0.01 -17.72
C ILE A 218 -9.68 -1.36 -17.95
N LEU A 219 -10.36 -2.24 -18.67
CA LEU A 219 -9.89 -3.57 -19.01
C LEU A 219 -8.77 -3.51 -20.07
N GLU A 220 -8.12 -4.65 -20.34
CA GLU A 220 -7.02 -4.72 -21.32
C GLU A 220 -7.45 -4.31 -22.73
N ASP A 221 -8.67 -4.65 -23.12
CA ASP A 221 -9.26 -4.30 -24.42
C ASP A 221 -9.77 -2.84 -24.50
N GLY A 222 -9.62 -2.07 -23.43
CA GLY A 222 -10.07 -0.68 -23.31
C GLY A 222 -11.55 -0.52 -22.95
N SER A 223 -12.28 -1.59 -22.68
CA SER A 223 -13.65 -1.54 -22.16
C SER A 223 -13.67 -1.19 -20.67
N VAL A 224 -14.87 -0.85 -20.16
CA VAL A 224 -15.16 -0.44 -18.79
C VAL A 224 -15.81 -1.60 -18.05
#